data_ea73576587aa46bb786d7cadf42c1787
#
_entry.id   ea73576587aa46bb786d7cadf42c1787
#
_cell.length_a   1.000
_cell.length_b   1.000
_cell.length_c   1.000
_cell.angle_alpha   90.00
_cell.angle_beta   90.00
_cell.angle_gamma   90.00
#
_symmetry.space_group_name_H-M   'P 1'
#
loop_
_entity.id
_entity.type
_entity.pdbx_description
1 polymer ?
#
loop_
_entity_poly.entity_id
_entity_poly.type
_entity_poly.pdbx_seq_one_letter_code
_entity_poly.pdbx_strand_id
1 'polypeptide(L)'
;ERMLNELNNQGKTFDLLIGDSQWIGQGAEYGHYVKLNDFFDANGISMDDFNPATVYAYSTWPKGSPNYYALPAMGDALAWAYRKDWFDRPELQAEFKSKHGYDLGVPKTWDELYDMCTFFQGREIDGQVRYGAAINTERGSEGITMGVTAAMYAWGMEYENPDNPYEMDGYFNSDASVEAVEFYRKMYEDCAPPGHSDAY
;
A
#
# COMPACT_ATOMS: atom_id res chain seq x y z
N GLU A 1 -11.45 10.08 -15.78
CA GLU A 1 -12.62 10.85 -16.29
C GLU A 1 -13.20 10.27 -17.57
N ARG A 2 -12.39 10.05 -18.63
CA ARG A 2 -12.88 9.55 -19.93
C ARG A 2 -13.61 8.20 -19.81
N MET A 3 -13.06 7.26 -19.08
CA MET A 3 -13.64 5.94 -18.83
C MET A 3 -14.99 6.03 -18.11
N LEU A 4 -15.05 6.82 -17.04
CA LEU A 4 -16.30 7.01 -16.28
C LEU A 4 -17.39 7.66 -17.14
N ASN A 5 -17.04 8.60 -18.01
CA ASN A 5 -17.98 9.19 -18.94
C ASN A 5 -18.54 8.17 -19.95
N GLU A 6 -17.69 7.27 -20.48
CA GLU A 6 -18.13 6.18 -21.35
C GLU A 6 -19.07 5.22 -20.63
N LEU A 7 -18.74 4.82 -19.40
CA LEU A 7 -19.60 3.94 -18.59
C LEU A 7 -20.96 4.59 -18.30
N ASN A 8 -20.97 5.85 -17.87
CA ASN A 8 -22.21 6.60 -17.55
C ASN A 8 -23.11 6.79 -18.79
N ASN A 9 -22.50 6.96 -19.97
CA ASN A 9 -23.22 7.15 -21.22
C ASN A 9 -23.52 5.83 -21.95
N GLN A 10 -23.20 4.68 -21.34
CA GLN A 10 -23.32 3.36 -21.99
C GLN A 10 -22.63 3.32 -23.36
N GLY A 11 -21.47 3.97 -23.43
CA GLY A 11 -20.66 4.06 -24.65
C GLY A 11 -20.16 2.69 -25.12
N LYS A 12 -19.69 2.63 -26.36
CA LYS A 12 -19.21 1.40 -27.01
C LYS A 12 -17.76 1.51 -27.47
N THR A 13 -17.00 2.44 -26.87
CA THR A 13 -15.62 2.70 -27.25
C THR A 13 -14.68 1.59 -26.75
N PHE A 14 -15.04 0.94 -25.65
CA PHE A 14 -14.21 -0.10 -25.01
C PHE A 14 -15.02 -1.39 -24.84
N ASP A 15 -14.41 -2.52 -25.12
CA ASP A 15 -14.95 -3.86 -24.87
C ASP A 15 -14.56 -4.37 -23.49
N LEU A 16 -13.34 -4.01 -23.04
CA LEU A 16 -12.76 -4.36 -21.75
C LEU A 16 -12.09 -3.13 -21.14
N LEU A 17 -12.03 -3.09 -19.83
CA LEU A 17 -11.26 -2.09 -19.11
C LEU A 17 -10.46 -2.73 -17.97
N ILE A 18 -9.32 -2.16 -17.67
CA ILE A 18 -8.61 -2.41 -16.42
C ILE A 18 -8.98 -1.25 -15.48
N GLY A 19 -9.57 -1.59 -14.36
CA GLY A 19 -10.03 -0.66 -13.36
C GLY A 19 -9.39 -0.93 -12.00
N ASP A 20 -9.63 -0.03 -11.08
CA ASP A 20 -9.15 -0.15 -9.71
C ASP A 20 -10.16 -0.87 -8.83
N SER A 21 -9.69 -1.58 -7.81
CA SER A 21 -10.53 -2.35 -6.88
C SER A 21 -11.56 -1.49 -6.14
N GLN A 22 -11.24 -0.23 -5.89
CA GLN A 22 -12.13 0.74 -5.25
C GLN A 22 -13.38 1.08 -6.09
N TRP A 23 -13.36 0.81 -7.40
CA TRP A 23 -14.46 1.13 -8.30
C TRP A 23 -15.45 -0.01 -8.50
N ILE A 24 -15.13 -1.23 -8.03
CA ILE A 24 -15.95 -2.41 -8.31
C ILE A 24 -17.36 -2.28 -7.74
N GLY A 25 -17.50 -1.73 -6.54
CA GLY A 25 -18.81 -1.49 -5.91
C GLY A 25 -19.67 -0.56 -6.73
N GLN A 26 -19.14 0.60 -7.12
CA GLN A 26 -19.85 1.55 -7.97
C GLN A 26 -20.21 0.93 -9.33
N GLY A 27 -19.25 0.22 -9.94
CA GLY A 27 -19.48 -0.41 -11.24
C GLY A 27 -20.57 -1.47 -11.22
N ALA A 28 -20.64 -2.26 -10.15
CA ALA A 28 -21.67 -3.27 -9.96
C ALA A 28 -23.05 -2.67 -9.66
N GLU A 29 -23.13 -1.73 -8.69
CA GLU A 29 -24.39 -1.12 -8.25
C GLU A 29 -25.06 -0.27 -9.33
N TYR A 30 -24.27 0.43 -10.13
CA TYR A 30 -24.82 1.27 -11.22
C TYR A 30 -25.00 0.51 -12.54
N GLY A 31 -24.70 -0.80 -12.56
CA GLY A 31 -24.86 -1.61 -13.75
C GLY A 31 -23.86 -1.29 -14.87
N HIS A 32 -22.70 -0.68 -14.52
CA HIS A 32 -21.62 -0.44 -15.45
C HIS A 32 -20.83 -1.71 -15.77
N TYR A 33 -20.74 -2.62 -14.77
CA TYR A 33 -20.03 -3.89 -14.90
C TYR A 33 -21.02 -5.04 -15.03
N VAL A 34 -20.72 -5.95 -15.93
CA VAL A 34 -21.50 -7.16 -16.12
C VAL A 34 -21.13 -8.18 -15.06
N LYS A 35 -22.13 -8.85 -14.48
CA LYS A 35 -21.88 -10.02 -13.63
C LYS A 35 -21.35 -11.17 -14.51
N LEU A 36 -20.19 -11.71 -14.13
CA LEU A 36 -19.42 -12.65 -14.95
C LEU A 36 -19.68 -14.13 -14.64
N ASN A 37 -20.48 -14.47 -13.64
CA ASN A 37 -20.68 -15.86 -13.21
C ASN A 37 -21.10 -16.77 -14.36
N ASP A 38 -22.15 -16.42 -15.10
CA ASP A 38 -22.65 -17.24 -16.20
C ASP A 38 -21.61 -17.40 -17.32
N PHE A 39 -20.81 -16.37 -17.56
CA PHE A 39 -19.72 -16.43 -18.52
C PHE A 39 -18.60 -17.35 -18.02
N PHE A 40 -18.26 -17.32 -16.76
CA PHE A 40 -17.24 -18.18 -16.17
C PHE A 40 -17.67 -19.65 -16.24
N ASP A 41 -18.91 -19.95 -15.85
CA ASP A 41 -19.46 -21.30 -15.88
C ASP A 41 -19.49 -21.86 -17.32
N ALA A 42 -19.94 -21.05 -18.28
CA ALA A 42 -20.03 -21.46 -19.68
C ALA A 42 -18.65 -21.70 -20.34
N ASN A 43 -17.60 -21.08 -19.83
CA ASN A 43 -16.24 -21.18 -20.40
C ASN A 43 -15.27 -21.96 -19.51
N GLY A 44 -15.72 -22.53 -18.39
CA GLY A 44 -14.87 -23.30 -17.47
C GLY A 44 -13.79 -22.44 -16.81
N ILE A 45 -14.06 -21.15 -16.57
CA ILE A 45 -13.13 -20.24 -15.89
C ILE A 45 -13.31 -20.41 -14.39
N SER A 46 -12.23 -20.82 -13.70
CA SER A 46 -12.17 -20.90 -12.25
C SER A 46 -11.41 -19.72 -11.64
N MET A 47 -11.81 -19.32 -10.45
CA MET A 47 -11.06 -18.33 -9.65
C MET A 47 -10.03 -19.00 -8.72
N ASP A 48 -9.90 -20.32 -8.75
CA ASP A 48 -9.01 -21.09 -7.86
C ASP A 48 -7.53 -20.84 -8.14
N ASP A 49 -7.19 -20.39 -9.34
CA ASP A 49 -5.81 -20.03 -9.72
C ASP A 49 -5.35 -18.68 -9.17
N PHE A 50 -6.29 -17.89 -8.62
CA PHE A 50 -6.00 -16.57 -8.07
C PHE A 50 -5.87 -16.62 -6.56
N ASN A 51 -5.06 -15.70 -6.00
CA ASN A 51 -4.99 -15.54 -4.56
C ASN A 51 -6.36 -15.14 -3.99
N PRO A 52 -6.89 -15.86 -2.97
CA PRO A 52 -8.21 -15.56 -2.40
C PRO A 52 -8.41 -14.11 -1.94
N ALA A 53 -7.35 -13.47 -1.41
CA ALA A 53 -7.43 -12.06 -1.00
C ALA A 53 -7.62 -11.11 -2.21
N THR A 54 -6.98 -11.40 -3.36
CA THR A 54 -7.20 -10.60 -4.57
C THR A 54 -8.57 -10.86 -5.19
N VAL A 55 -9.07 -12.10 -5.13
CA VAL A 55 -10.45 -12.41 -5.56
C VAL A 55 -11.46 -11.63 -4.71
N TYR A 56 -11.30 -11.66 -3.40
CA TYR A 56 -12.14 -10.90 -2.47
C TYR A 56 -12.12 -9.39 -2.78
N ALA A 57 -10.92 -8.82 -2.93
CA ALA A 57 -10.75 -7.38 -3.10
C ALA A 57 -11.12 -6.88 -4.50
N TYR A 58 -10.77 -7.65 -5.56
CA TYR A 58 -10.79 -7.15 -6.93
C TYR A 58 -11.90 -7.73 -7.81
N SER A 59 -12.60 -8.77 -7.34
CA SER A 59 -13.53 -9.49 -8.21
C SER A 59 -14.96 -9.50 -7.71
N THR A 60 -15.20 -9.45 -6.40
CA THR A 60 -16.52 -9.71 -5.82
C THR A 60 -17.26 -8.44 -5.39
N TRP A 61 -18.58 -8.46 -5.58
CA TRP A 61 -19.47 -7.45 -4.99
C TRP A 61 -20.86 -8.03 -4.69
N PRO A 62 -21.48 -7.80 -3.50
CA PRO A 62 -20.78 -7.26 -2.30
C PRO A 62 -19.53 -8.06 -1.94
N LYS A 63 -18.60 -7.47 -1.20
CA LYS A 63 -17.33 -8.13 -0.83
C LYS A 63 -17.57 -9.49 -0.18
N GLY A 64 -16.85 -10.52 -0.66
CA GLY A 64 -16.99 -11.90 -0.20
C GLY A 64 -18.23 -12.62 -0.69
N SER A 65 -19.08 -12.00 -1.51
CA SER A 65 -20.18 -12.69 -2.17
C SER A 65 -19.69 -13.59 -3.30
N PRO A 66 -20.49 -14.55 -3.76
CA PRO A 66 -20.15 -15.37 -4.92
C PRO A 66 -20.36 -14.66 -6.27
N ASN A 67 -20.62 -13.36 -6.27
CA ASN A 67 -20.88 -12.61 -7.48
C ASN A 67 -19.60 -11.95 -7.99
N TYR A 68 -19.15 -12.36 -9.17
CA TYR A 68 -17.94 -11.86 -9.81
C TYR A 68 -18.27 -10.78 -10.84
N TYR A 69 -17.53 -9.67 -10.81
CA TYR A 69 -17.66 -8.53 -11.74
C TYR A 69 -16.34 -8.20 -12.44
N ALA A 70 -15.24 -8.79 -12.00
CA ALA A 70 -13.91 -8.62 -12.59
C ALA A 70 -13.04 -9.86 -12.38
N LEU A 71 -11.95 -9.92 -13.15
CA LEU A 71 -10.83 -10.83 -12.92
C LEU A 71 -9.66 -10.03 -12.32
N PRO A 72 -8.91 -10.57 -11.35
CA PRO A 72 -7.69 -9.92 -10.87
C PRO A 72 -6.68 -9.83 -12.02
N ALA A 73 -6.23 -8.63 -12.36
CA ALA A 73 -5.27 -8.42 -13.43
C ALA A 73 -3.86 -8.12 -12.91
N MET A 74 -3.77 -7.32 -11.85
CA MET A 74 -2.51 -6.97 -11.18
C MET A 74 -2.74 -6.92 -9.68
N GLY A 75 -1.72 -7.31 -8.93
CA GLY A 75 -1.70 -7.19 -7.47
C GLY A 75 -0.41 -6.52 -7.04
N ASP A 76 -0.53 -5.50 -6.19
CA ASP A 76 0.60 -4.79 -5.64
C ASP A 76 0.91 -5.28 -4.23
N ALA A 77 2.17 -5.19 -3.85
CA ALA A 77 2.62 -5.48 -2.51
C ALA A 77 3.59 -4.39 -2.05
N LEU A 78 3.38 -3.91 -0.84
CA LEU A 78 4.32 -2.98 -0.21
C LEU A 78 5.55 -3.75 0.27
N ALA A 79 6.72 -3.25 -0.08
CA ALA A 79 7.99 -3.82 0.35
C ALA A 79 9.05 -2.72 0.49
N TRP A 80 10.08 -3.00 1.28
CA TRP A 80 11.24 -2.14 1.40
C TRP A 80 12.39 -2.66 0.52
N ALA A 81 12.95 -1.77 -0.29
CA ALA A 81 14.22 -1.99 -0.96
C ALA A 81 15.33 -1.29 -0.19
N TYR A 82 16.50 -1.90 -0.06
CA TYR A 82 17.64 -1.31 0.62
C TYR A 82 18.95 -1.49 -0.18
N ARG A 83 19.91 -0.64 0.07
CA ARG A 83 21.23 -0.67 -0.55
C ARG A 83 22.10 -1.70 0.17
N LYS A 84 22.01 -2.96 -0.30
CA LYS A 84 22.77 -4.07 0.26
C LYS A 84 24.29 -3.80 0.27
N ASP A 85 24.81 -3.15 -0.78
CA ASP A 85 26.20 -2.76 -0.91
C ASP A 85 26.68 -1.77 0.18
N TRP A 86 25.78 -0.95 0.74
CA TRP A 86 26.10 -0.10 1.88
C TRP A 86 25.98 -0.87 3.20
N PHE A 87 24.94 -1.66 3.32
CA PHE A 87 24.67 -2.47 4.50
C PHE A 87 25.80 -3.51 4.76
N ASP A 88 26.43 -4.04 3.71
CA ASP A 88 27.51 -5.01 3.82
C ASP A 88 28.90 -4.37 4.12
N ARG A 89 29.02 -3.03 4.20
CA ARG A 89 30.30 -2.37 4.48
C ARG A 89 30.73 -2.57 5.94
N PRO A 90 31.92 -3.15 6.19
CA PRO A 90 32.37 -3.44 7.56
C PRO A 90 32.44 -2.22 8.46
N GLU A 91 32.82 -1.05 7.92
CA GLU A 91 32.92 0.19 8.66
C GLU A 91 31.53 0.71 9.09
N LEU A 92 30.51 0.61 8.21
CA LEU A 92 29.16 1.01 8.53
C LEU A 92 28.49 0.04 9.50
N GLN A 93 28.76 -1.26 9.36
CA GLN A 93 28.36 -2.29 10.30
C GLN A 93 28.88 -2.02 11.71
N ALA A 94 30.19 -1.78 11.83
CA ALA A 94 30.84 -1.53 13.12
C ALA A 94 30.31 -0.26 13.79
N GLU A 95 30.14 0.82 13.01
CA GLU A 95 29.62 2.09 13.50
C GLU A 95 28.17 1.98 13.97
N PHE A 96 27.30 1.38 13.13
CA PHE A 96 25.89 1.17 13.47
C PHE A 96 25.75 0.33 14.74
N LYS A 97 26.46 -0.78 14.82
CA LYS A 97 26.45 -1.66 16.00
C LYS A 97 26.93 -0.95 17.26
N SER A 98 27.95 -0.11 17.15
CA SER A 98 28.44 0.70 18.27
C SER A 98 27.39 1.70 18.76
N LYS A 99 26.60 2.26 17.86
CA LYS A 99 25.59 3.27 18.15
C LYS A 99 24.27 2.68 18.69
N HIS A 100 23.81 1.60 18.08
CA HIS A 100 22.47 1.04 18.31
C HIS A 100 22.48 -0.29 19.08
N GLY A 101 23.64 -0.96 19.20
CA GLY A 101 23.79 -2.19 19.98
C GLY A 101 23.41 -3.48 19.23
N TYR A 102 23.01 -3.40 17.96
CA TYR A 102 22.70 -4.54 17.10
C TYR A 102 23.25 -4.35 15.69
N ASP A 103 23.23 -5.41 14.88
CA ASP A 103 23.83 -5.39 13.54
C ASP A 103 22.97 -4.62 12.55
N LEU A 104 23.59 -3.84 11.66
CA LEU A 104 22.93 -3.23 10.52
C LEU A 104 22.46 -4.33 9.54
N GLY A 105 21.16 -4.42 9.30
CA GLY A 105 20.59 -5.49 8.47
C GLY A 105 19.17 -5.19 8.05
N VAL A 106 18.42 -6.20 7.63
CA VAL A 106 17.00 -6.03 7.31
C VAL A 106 16.24 -5.71 8.60
N PRO A 107 15.52 -4.57 8.69
CA PRO A 107 14.78 -4.20 9.89
C PRO A 107 13.63 -5.18 10.15
N LYS A 108 13.39 -5.50 11.40
CA LYS A 108 12.30 -6.38 11.85
C LYS A 108 11.14 -5.60 12.46
N THR A 109 11.39 -4.36 12.83
CA THR A 109 10.42 -3.44 13.43
C THR A 109 10.52 -2.07 12.77
N TRP A 110 9.51 -1.25 12.97
CA TRP A 110 9.52 0.13 12.52
C TRP A 110 10.58 0.98 13.25
N ASP A 111 10.87 0.67 14.52
CA ASP A 111 11.94 1.33 15.28
C ASP A 111 13.33 1.00 14.70
N GLU A 112 13.59 -0.27 14.37
CA GLU A 112 14.82 -0.65 13.68
C GLU A 112 14.95 0.05 12.32
N LEU A 113 13.85 0.17 11.56
CA LEU A 113 13.82 0.92 10.31
C LEU A 113 14.15 2.39 10.52
N TYR A 114 13.59 3.00 11.56
CA TYR A 114 13.87 4.38 11.94
C TYR A 114 15.34 4.59 12.36
N ASP A 115 15.91 3.70 13.16
CA ASP A 115 17.33 3.73 13.52
C ASP A 115 18.23 3.67 12.28
N MET A 116 17.91 2.79 11.33
CA MET A 116 18.67 2.66 10.08
C MET A 116 18.53 3.90 9.20
N CYS A 117 17.33 4.43 9.04
CA CYS A 117 17.14 5.59 8.20
C CYS A 117 17.83 6.84 8.79
N THR A 118 17.76 7.07 10.08
CA THR A 118 18.46 8.18 10.75
C THR A 118 19.98 7.99 10.72
N PHE A 119 20.47 6.76 10.76
CA PHE A 119 21.88 6.45 10.60
C PHE A 119 22.44 6.86 9.23
N PHE A 120 21.64 6.70 8.16
CA PHE A 120 22.04 7.09 6.81
C PHE A 120 21.74 8.54 6.46
N GLN A 121 20.89 9.22 7.22
CA GLN A 121 20.45 10.58 6.92
C GLN A 121 21.61 11.59 6.88
N GLY A 122 21.77 12.24 5.73
CA GLY A 122 22.82 13.25 5.51
C GLY A 122 24.26 12.70 5.46
N ARG A 123 24.42 11.37 5.44
CA ARG A 123 25.74 10.71 5.43
C ARG A 123 26.40 10.82 4.06
N GLU A 124 27.68 11.17 4.07
CA GLU A 124 28.49 11.08 2.86
C GLU A 124 28.96 9.64 2.61
N ILE A 125 28.58 9.09 1.45
CA ILE A 125 29.00 7.78 0.99
C ILE A 125 29.45 7.91 -0.48
N ASP A 126 30.66 7.50 -0.77
CA ASP A 126 31.27 7.57 -2.10
C ASP A 126 31.25 9.01 -2.68
N GLY A 127 31.55 10.02 -1.85
CA GLY A 127 31.62 11.42 -2.24
C GLY A 127 30.28 12.08 -2.51
N GLN A 128 29.18 11.47 -2.07
CA GLN A 128 27.83 12.01 -2.24
C GLN A 128 27.04 11.92 -0.93
N VAL A 129 26.27 12.97 -0.64
CA VAL A 129 25.33 12.97 0.48
C VAL A 129 24.19 12.00 0.18
N ARG A 130 23.90 11.13 1.14
CA ARG A 130 22.83 10.15 1.08
C ARG A 130 21.76 10.46 2.12
N TYR A 131 20.57 9.94 1.89
CA TYR A 131 19.42 10.14 2.76
C TYR A 131 18.90 8.81 3.26
N GLY A 132 18.18 8.85 4.38
CA GLY A 132 17.82 7.67 5.12
C GLY A 132 16.74 6.81 4.45
N ALA A 133 15.68 7.43 3.98
CA ALA A 133 14.58 6.72 3.34
C ALA A 133 13.85 7.57 2.31
N ALA A 134 13.35 6.93 1.27
CA ALA A 134 12.30 7.45 0.42
C ALA A 134 11.00 6.75 0.81
N ILE A 135 10.02 7.49 1.27
CA ILE A 135 8.71 6.98 1.69
C ILE A 135 7.60 7.66 0.89
N ASN A 136 6.47 7.00 0.74
CA ASN A 136 5.35 7.54 -0.02
C ASN A 136 4.73 8.74 0.68
N THR A 137 4.76 9.90 0.04
CA THR A 137 4.24 11.16 0.58
C THR A 137 3.39 11.93 -0.43
N GLU A 138 3.21 11.37 -1.62
CA GLU A 138 2.38 11.97 -2.66
C GLU A 138 0.96 12.20 -2.17
N ARG A 139 0.42 13.40 -2.46
CA ARG A 139 -0.93 13.80 -2.03
C ARG A 139 -2.06 13.16 -2.83
N GLY A 140 -1.74 12.31 -3.79
CA GLY A 140 -2.70 11.52 -4.54
C GLY A 140 -3.43 10.50 -3.64
N SER A 141 -4.49 9.91 -4.18
CA SER A 141 -5.30 8.95 -3.45
C SER A 141 -4.55 7.66 -3.07
N GLU A 142 -3.48 7.33 -3.77
CA GLU A 142 -2.77 6.06 -3.61
C GLU A 142 -1.46 6.20 -2.83
N GLY A 143 -0.59 7.16 -3.20
CA GLY A 143 0.75 7.25 -2.67
C GLY A 143 0.82 7.33 -1.14
N ILE A 144 0.27 8.38 -0.55
CA ILE A 144 0.27 8.53 0.92
C ILE A 144 -0.50 7.41 1.61
N THR A 145 -1.62 6.96 1.00
CA THR A 145 -2.46 5.91 1.58
C THR A 145 -1.69 4.60 1.70
N MET A 146 -1.00 4.17 0.66
CA MET A 146 -0.20 2.95 0.70
C MET A 146 0.88 3.01 1.79
N GLY A 147 1.61 4.12 1.88
CA GLY A 147 2.67 4.27 2.87
C GLY A 147 2.15 4.31 4.30
N VAL A 148 1.22 5.22 4.59
CA VAL A 148 0.74 5.46 5.94
C VAL A 148 -0.10 4.31 6.49
N THR A 149 -0.91 3.65 5.65
CA THR A 149 -1.72 2.51 6.11
C THR A 149 -0.86 1.30 6.48
N ALA A 150 0.29 1.11 5.84
CA ALA A 150 1.23 0.07 6.26
C ALA A 150 1.71 0.28 7.71
N ALA A 151 1.98 1.53 8.10
CA ALA A 151 2.28 1.86 9.48
C ALA A 151 1.05 1.67 10.38
N MET A 152 -0.10 2.22 10.01
CA MET A 152 -1.33 2.11 10.80
C MET A 152 -1.70 0.65 11.11
N TYR A 153 -1.63 -0.25 10.14
CA TYR A 153 -1.83 -1.68 10.37
C TYR A 153 -0.80 -2.30 11.32
N ALA A 154 0.45 -1.88 11.25
CA ALA A 154 1.48 -2.37 12.16
C ALA A 154 1.26 -1.92 13.61
N TRP A 155 0.57 -0.80 13.83
CA TRP A 155 0.12 -0.33 15.15
C TRP A 155 -1.21 -0.94 15.59
N GLY A 156 -1.88 -1.73 14.75
CA GLY A 156 -3.13 -2.42 15.07
C GLY A 156 -4.40 -1.62 14.74
N MET A 157 -4.32 -0.71 13.76
CA MET A 157 -5.49 -0.01 13.26
C MET A 157 -6.50 -0.99 12.64
N GLU A 158 -7.78 -0.75 12.91
CA GLU A 158 -8.91 -1.33 12.19
C GLU A 158 -9.61 -0.24 11.36
N TYR A 159 -10.06 -0.57 10.16
CA TYR A 159 -10.79 0.40 9.34
C TYR A 159 -12.17 0.74 9.89
N GLU A 160 -12.84 -0.25 10.45
CA GLU A 160 -14.19 -0.17 10.95
C GLU A 160 -14.40 -1.17 12.07
N ASN A 161 -15.49 -1.02 12.81
CA ASN A 161 -15.89 -1.99 13.81
C ASN A 161 -16.12 -3.38 13.17
N PRO A 162 -15.39 -4.43 13.59
CA PRO A 162 -15.59 -5.78 13.04
C PRO A 162 -16.99 -6.34 13.21
N ASP A 163 -17.70 -5.88 14.25
CA ASP A 163 -19.05 -6.33 14.59
C ASP A 163 -20.16 -5.43 14.00
N ASN A 164 -19.80 -4.22 13.53
CA ASN A 164 -20.75 -3.27 12.94
C ASN A 164 -20.11 -2.53 11.76
N PRO A 165 -20.21 -3.08 10.53
CA PRO A 165 -19.64 -2.46 9.33
C PRO A 165 -20.10 -1.02 9.14
N TYR A 166 -19.19 -0.17 8.62
CA TYR A 166 -19.34 1.28 8.43
C TYR A 166 -19.24 2.14 9.71
N GLU A 167 -19.07 1.56 10.89
CA GLU A 167 -18.72 2.30 12.09
C GLU A 167 -17.20 2.48 12.16
N MET A 168 -16.73 3.63 11.73
CA MET A 168 -15.30 3.93 11.62
C MET A 168 -14.76 4.71 12.83
N ASP A 169 -15.63 5.41 13.54
CA ASP A 169 -15.25 6.24 14.68
C ASP A 169 -14.76 5.39 15.86
N GLY A 170 -13.60 5.74 16.40
CA GLY A 170 -12.91 4.98 17.42
C GLY A 170 -12.07 3.78 16.91
N TYR A 171 -12.19 3.45 15.64
CA TYR A 171 -11.42 2.38 14.96
C TYR A 171 -10.37 2.99 14.03
N PHE A 172 -10.80 3.60 12.93
CA PHE A 172 -9.90 4.24 11.99
C PHE A 172 -9.12 5.42 12.62
N ASN A 173 -9.76 6.18 13.48
CA ASN A 173 -9.19 7.32 14.21
C ASN A 173 -8.77 6.97 15.65
N SER A 174 -8.44 5.70 15.92
CA SER A 174 -7.97 5.24 17.23
C SER A 174 -6.64 5.89 17.63
N ASP A 175 -6.31 5.84 18.92
CA ASP A 175 -5.00 6.32 19.41
C ASP A 175 -3.84 5.61 18.71
N ALA A 176 -3.95 4.31 18.45
CA ALA A 176 -2.97 3.55 17.66
C ALA A 176 -2.78 4.10 16.26
N SER A 177 -3.86 4.49 15.59
CA SER A 177 -3.80 5.13 14.27
C SER A 177 -3.09 6.48 14.32
N VAL A 178 -3.38 7.28 15.35
CA VAL A 178 -2.73 8.58 15.56
C VAL A 178 -1.23 8.40 15.78
N GLU A 179 -0.83 7.48 16.66
CA GLU A 179 0.59 7.17 16.93
C GLU A 179 1.31 6.71 15.65
N ALA A 180 0.68 5.86 14.85
CA ALA A 180 1.26 5.39 13.59
C ALA A 180 1.48 6.52 12.59
N VAL A 181 0.51 7.43 12.45
CA VAL A 181 0.63 8.60 11.57
C VAL A 181 1.71 9.56 12.06
N GLU A 182 1.78 9.80 13.37
CA GLU A 182 2.84 10.64 13.96
C GLU A 182 4.22 10.03 13.76
N PHE A 183 4.35 8.70 13.89
CA PHE A 183 5.59 7.99 13.61
C PHE A 183 5.98 8.08 12.12
N TYR A 184 5.04 7.88 11.21
CA TYR A 184 5.27 7.98 9.77
C TYR A 184 5.69 9.40 9.37
N ARG A 185 5.05 10.41 9.95
CA ARG A 185 5.44 11.81 9.79
C ARG A 185 6.86 12.07 10.30
N LYS A 186 7.20 11.51 11.47
CA LYS A 186 8.55 11.61 12.04
C LYS A 186 9.59 10.98 11.12
N MET A 187 9.31 9.82 10.54
CA MET A 187 10.19 9.22 9.54
C MET A 187 10.41 10.13 8.33
N TYR A 188 9.35 10.77 7.85
CA TYR A 188 9.47 11.74 6.77
C TYR A 188 10.38 12.92 7.16
N GLU A 189 10.15 13.53 8.30
CA GLU A 189 10.90 14.72 8.77
C GLU A 189 12.38 14.39 9.00
N ASP A 190 12.69 13.23 9.56
CA ASP A 190 14.03 12.85 9.99
C ASP A 190 14.85 12.07 8.96
N CYS A 191 14.22 11.45 7.97
CA CYS A 191 14.88 10.49 7.08
C CYS A 191 14.77 10.82 5.59
N ALA A 192 13.79 11.63 5.17
CA ALA A 192 13.55 11.88 3.76
C ALA A 192 14.58 12.88 3.17
N PRO A 193 14.88 12.79 1.88
CA PRO A 193 15.68 13.78 1.20
C PRO A 193 14.95 15.13 1.12
N PRO A 194 15.68 16.26 1.07
CA PRO A 194 15.06 17.56 0.86
C PRO A 194 14.20 17.60 -0.40
N GLY A 195 13.01 18.17 -0.29
CA GLY A 195 12.08 18.28 -1.41
C GLY A 195 11.27 17.02 -1.73
N HIS A 196 11.29 16.02 -0.84
CA HIS A 196 10.58 14.73 -1.02
C HIS A 196 9.09 14.81 -0.60
N SER A 197 8.48 15.99 -0.65
CA SER A 197 7.10 16.17 -0.15
C SER A 197 6.00 15.63 -1.05
N ASP A 198 6.33 15.11 -2.21
CA ASP A 198 5.36 14.66 -3.23
C ASP A 198 5.88 13.44 -3.98
N ALA A 199 6.45 12.49 -3.24
CA ALA A 199 7.01 11.26 -3.78
C ALA A 199 5.99 10.12 -3.76
N TYR A 200 5.91 9.46 -4.90
CA TYR A 200 5.13 8.24 -5.12
C TYR A 200 6.06 7.04 -5.22
#